data_2928de0c5ad5afe012fe3f687ab0ddbb
#
_entry.id   2928de0c5ad5afe012fe3f687ab0ddbb
#
_cell.length_a   1.000
_cell.length_b   1.000
_cell.length_c   1.000
_cell.angle_alpha   90.00
_cell.angle_beta   90.00
_cell.angle_gamma   90.00
#
_symmetry.space_group_name_H-M   'P 1'
#
loop_
_entity.id
_entity.type
_entity.pdbx_description
1 polymer ?
#
loop_
_entity_poly.entity_id
_entity_poly.type
_entity_poly.pdbx_seq_one_letter_code
_entity_poly.pdbx_strand_id
1 'polypeptide(L)'
;LSRGLGDVYKRQEFVQSIAALPKMCPHFHLSLQSGCDTTLERMNRRYRSAEYAEKCGLLRKYLGNPALTTDVIVGFPMETEEDFQDSYDFVESIHFYETHIFKYSRRHGTKAAAMSGQLTEAQKAVRSDKMLALNEQHAKEYEKSMLGSELKVLLEEEVEINGEQWYIGHSMEYIKTAVKKQDNYSVNDIITVKAEEFLEEHTLTGEVLSLIHISEPTRQEAIS
;
A
#
# COMPACT_ATOMS: atom_id res chain seq x y z
N LEU A 1 -24.66 -17.49 -3.16
CA LEU A 1 -23.90 -17.75 -1.94
C LEU A 1 -24.19 -16.62 -0.94
N SER A 2 -24.83 -17.00 0.16
CA SER A 2 -25.17 -16.11 1.28
C SER A 2 -23.88 -15.45 1.82
N ARG A 3 -23.78 -14.16 1.68
CA ARG A 3 -22.73 -13.32 2.28
C ARG A 3 -23.29 -12.71 3.56
N GLY A 4 -23.51 -13.58 4.55
CA GLY A 4 -23.97 -13.19 5.87
C GLY A 4 -22.82 -13.20 6.89
N LEU A 5 -23.15 -13.09 8.16
CA LEU A 5 -22.25 -13.10 9.31
C LEU A 5 -21.10 -14.13 9.26
N GLY A 6 -21.30 -15.28 8.56
CA GLY A 6 -20.24 -16.26 8.33
C GLY A 6 -19.03 -15.77 7.53
N ASP A 7 -19.21 -14.72 6.70
CA ASP A 7 -18.10 -14.14 5.94
C ASP A 7 -17.16 -13.28 6.83
N VAL A 8 -17.68 -12.66 7.89
CA VAL A 8 -16.87 -11.86 8.82
C VAL A 8 -15.95 -12.77 9.63
N TYR A 9 -16.44 -13.87 10.17
CA TYR A 9 -15.63 -14.85 10.91
C TYR A 9 -14.58 -15.51 10.02
N LYS A 10 -14.95 -15.91 8.80
CA LYS A 10 -14.00 -16.46 7.82
C LYS A 10 -12.90 -15.47 7.43
N ARG A 11 -13.23 -14.19 7.34
CA ARG A 11 -12.25 -13.12 7.07
C ARG A 11 -11.30 -12.94 8.25
N GLN A 12 -11.82 -12.96 9.48
CA GLN A 12 -11.01 -12.86 10.68
C GLN A 12 -10.06 -14.07 10.80
N GLU A 13 -10.56 -15.30 10.65
CA GLU A 13 -9.74 -16.52 10.64
C GLU A 13 -8.67 -16.48 9.54
N PHE A 14 -9.02 -15.97 8.36
CA PHE A 14 -8.06 -15.80 7.27
C PHE A 14 -6.95 -14.82 7.65
N VAL A 15 -7.28 -13.63 8.18
CA VAL A 15 -6.27 -12.63 8.60
C VAL A 15 -5.39 -13.18 9.71
N GLN A 16 -5.97 -13.88 10.70
CA GLN A 16 -5.20 -14.54 11.76
C GLN A 16 -4.24 -15.59 11.20
N SER A 17 -4.71 -16.39 10.23
CA SER A 17 -3.90 -17.44 9.62
C SER A 17 -2.70 -16.87 8.86
N ILE A 18 -2.91 -15.81 8.06
CA ILE A 18 -1.81 -15.16 7.34
C ILE A 18 -0.86 -14.42 8.28
N ALA A 19 -1.36 -13.79 9.35
CA ALA A 19 -0.53 -13.12 10.35
C ALA A 19 0.43 -14.08 11.08
N ALA A 20 0.11 -15.36 11.15
CA ALA A 20 0.96 -16.39 11.75
C ALA A 20 2.08 -16.88 10.80
N LEU A 21 2.08 -16.48 9.53
CA LEU A 21 3.07 -16.95 8.56
C LEU A 21 4.36 -16.11 8.66
N PRO A 22 5.53 -16.73 8.91
CA PRO A 22 6.76 -15.98 9.17
C PRO A 22 7.34 -15.26 7.95
N LYS A 23 6.89 -15.60 6.73
CA LYS A 23 7.32 -15.00 5.46
C LYS A 23 6.27 -14.06 4.85
N MET A 24 5.18 -13.81 5.56
CA MET A 24 4.14 -12.91 5.07
C MET A 24 4.60 -11.46 5.28
N CYS A 25 4.63 -10.71 4.20
CA CYS A 25 4.91 -9.28 4.23
C CYS A 25 3.65 -8.52 4.69
N PRO A 26 3.72 -7.65 5.71
CA PRO A 26 2.58 -6.88 6.19
C PRO A 26 2.29 -5.68 5.27
N HIS A 27 2.15 -5.94 3.98
CA HIS A 27 1.80 -5.00 2.92
C HIS A 27 0.60 -5.53 2.14
N PHE A 28 -0.49 -4.75 2.06
CA PHE A 28 -1.75 -5.19 1.46
C PHE A 28 -2.29 -4.13 0.50
N HIS A 29 -2.44 -4.52 -0.75
CA HIS A 29 -3.15 -3.70 -1.73
C HIS A 29 -4.62 -4.11 -1.77
N LEU A 30 -5.50 -3.17 -1.41
CA LEU A 30 -6.95 -3.37 -1.37
C LEU A 30 -7.62 -2.33 -2.27
N SER A 31 -8.06 -2.69 -3.48
CA SER A 31 -8.67 -1.74 -4.43
C SER A 31 -10.00 -1.18 -3.90
N LEU A 32 -10.01 0.08 -3.45
CA LEU A 32 -11.18 0.81 -2.96
C LEU A 32 -12.03 1.38 -4.10
N GLN A 33 -11.40 2.01 -5.04
CA GLN A 33 -11.94 2.72 -6.20
C GLN A 33 -12.62 4.07 -5.88
N SER A 34 -13.41 4.17 -4.80
CA SER A 34 -13.98 5.41 -4.24
C SER A 34 -14.36 5.19 -2.78
N GLY A 35 -14.21 6.21 -1.96
CA GLY A 35 -14.71 6.20 -0.58
C GLY A 35 -16.19 6.57 -0.46
N CYS A 36 -16.81 7.09 -1.54
CA CYS A 36 -18.21 7.46 -1.58
C CYS A 36 -19.08 6.28 -2.04
N ASP A 37 -20.05 5.88 -1.21
CA ASP A 37 -20.96 4.75 -1.49
C ASP A 37 -21.79 4.96 -2.75
N THR A 38 -22.25 6.18 -3.02
CA THR A 38 -23.03 6.53 -4.21
C THR A 38 -22.18 6.34 -5.48
N THR A 39 -20.92 6.71 -5.44
CA THR A 39 -19.99 6.50 -6.56
C THR A 39 -19.67 5.02 -6.74
N LEU A 40 -19.45 4.27 -5.65
CA LEU A 40 -19.25 2.81 -5.68
C LEU A 40 -20.45 2.09 -6.32
N GLU A 41 -21.67 2.50 -6.03
CA GLU A 41 -22.89 1.95 -6.63
C GLU A 41 -22.95 2.21 -8.14
N ARG A 42 -22.61 3.44 -8.59
CA ARG A 42 -22.49 3.78 -10.03
C ARG A 42 -21.40 2.98 -10.73
N MET A 43 -20.31 2.67 -10.03
CA MET A 43 -19.24 1.78 -10.51
C MET A 43 -19.63 0.29 -10.48
N ASN A 44 -20.86 -0.05 -10.05
CA ASN A 44 -21.35 -1.41 -9.87
C ASN A 44 -20.51 -2.22 -8.88
N ARG A 45 -19.98 -1.58 -7.84
CA ARG A 45 -19.28 -2.25 -6.74
C ARG A 45 -20.30 -2.80 -5.74
N ARG A 46 -20.00 -3.98 -5.18
CA ARG A 46 -20.93 -4.69 -4.27
C ARG A 46 -20.65 -4.41 -2.79
N TYR A 47 -19.51 -3.82 -2.48
CA TYR A 47 -19.11 -3.43 -1.14
C TYR A 47 -19.43 -1.96 -0.87
N ARG A 48 -19.52 -1.61 0.39
CA ARG A 48 -19.67 -0.25 0.90
C ARG A 48 -18.39 0.19 1.62
N SER A 49 -18.22 1.50 1.75
CA SER A 49 -17.10 2.11 2.46
C SER A 49 -16.92 1.56 3.88
N ALA A 50 -18.03 1.42 4.64
CA ALA A 50 -17.99 0.86 5.99
C ALA A 50 -17.43 -0.58 6.03
N GLU A 51 -17.86 -1.46 5.10
CA GLU A 51 -17.33 -2.83 5.02
C GLU A 51 -15.84 -2.85 4.65
N TYR A 52 -15.42 -1.88 3.86
CA TYR A 52 -14.02 -1.74 3.49
C TYR A 52 -13.17 -1.29 4.70
N ALA A 53 -13.66 -0.31 5.47
CA ALA A 53 -13.01 0.15 6.70
C ALA A 53 -12.86 -0.97 7.73
N GLU A 54 -13.88 -1.83 7.90
CA GLU A 54 -13.80 -3.02 8.76
C GLU A 54 -12.65 -3.95 8.36
N LYS A 55 -12.41 -4.16 7.06
CA LYS A 55 -11.30 -5.00 6.57
C LYS A 55 -9.95 -4.39 6.89
N CYS A 56 -9.80 -3.08 6.69
CA CYS A 56 -8.59 -2.36 7.08
C CYS A 56 -8.34 -2.46 8.58
N GLY A 57 -9.40 -2.29 9.38
CA GLY A 57 -9.36 -2.43 10.84
C GLY A 57 -8.95 -3.84 11.29
N LEU A 58 -9.42 -4.90 10.61
CA LEU A 58 -9.01 -6.28 10.90
C LEU A 58 -7.52 -6.51 10.61
N LEU A 59 -7.00 -6.00 9.49
CA LEU A 59 -5.58 -6.11 9.17
C LEU A 59 -4.73 -5.42 10.24
N ARG A 60 -5.07 -4.20 10.63
CA ARG A 60 -4.36 -3.47 11.69
C ARG A 60 -4.43 -4.17 13.04
N LYS A 61 -5.58 -4.74 13.37
CA LYS A 61 -5.77 -5.48 14.63
C LYS A 61 -4.81 -6.66 14.80
N TYR A 62 -4.54 -7.39 13.73
CA TYR A 62 -3.75 -8.64 13.79
C TYR A 62 -2.30 -8.49 13.33
N LEU A 63 -1.99 -7.43 12.59
CA LEU A 63 -0.66 -7.20 12.01
C LEU A 63 0.03 -5.93 12.57
N GLY A 64 -0.64 -5.22 13.48
CA GLY A 64 -0.12 -3.99 14.05
C GLY A 64 -0.20 -2.81 13.09
N ASN A 65 0.91 -2.43 12.46
CA ASN A 65 0.98 -1.32 11.53
C ASN A 65 1.32 -1.77 10.09
N PRO A 66 0.43 -2.55 9.42
CA PRO A 66 0.67 -3.01 8.06
C PRO A 66 0.58 -1.84 7.08
N ALA A 67 1.39 -1.88 6.02
CA ALA A 67 1.25 -0.96 4.90
C ALA A 67 -0.04 -1.28 4.12
N LEU A 68 -0.99 -0.38 4.14
CA LEU A 68 -2.22 -0.50 3.37
C LEU A 68 -2.13 0.41 2.16
N THR A 69 -2.28 -0.15 0.97
CA THR A 69 -2.31 0.60 -0.28
C THR A 69 -3.62 0.39 -1.02
N THR A 70 -3.99 1.33 -1.87
CA THR A 70 -5.27 1.29 -2.58
C THR A 70 -5.24 2.01 -3.92
N ASP A 71 -6.26 1.75 -4.74
CA ASP A 71 -6.58 2.53 -5.94
C ASP A 71 -7.79 3.41 -5.69
N VAL A 72 -7.75 4.66 -6.15
CA VAL A 72 -8.89 5.58 -6.16
C VAL A 72 -9.04 6.21 -7.55
N ILE A 73 -10.26 6.19 -8.06
CA ILE A 73 -10.63 6.84 -9.32
C ILE A 73 -11.39 8.13 -8.98
N VAL A 74 -10.88 9.26 -9.44
CA VAL A 74 -11.55 10.56 -9.31
C VAL A 74 -12.22 10.97 -10.62
N GLY A 75 -13.33 11.68 -10.51
CA GLY A 75 -14.07 12.19 -11.66
C GLY A 75 -14.82 11.12 -12.44
N PHE A 76 -15.33 10.10 -11.75
CA PHE A 76 -16.25 9.14 -12.35
C PHE A 76 -17.54 9.87 -12.81
N PRO A 77 -18.22 9.42 -13.88
CA PRO A 77 -19.44 10.08 -14.36
C PRO A 77 -20.46 10.34 -13.24
N MET A 78 -21.02 11.55 -13.23
CA MET A 78 -21.98 12.05 -12.21
C MET A 78 -21.40 12.22 -10.80
N GLU A 79 -20.10 12.11 -10.58
CA GLU A 79 -19.48 12.41 -9.29
C GLU A 79 -19.64 13.89 -8.97
N THR A 80 -20.39 14.21 -7.93
CA THR A 80 -20.57 15.58 -7.44
C THR A 80 -19.37 16.04 -6.60
N GLU A 81 -19.36 17.30 -6.18
CA GLU A 81 -18.32 17.76 -5.25
C GLU A 81 -18.52 17.12 -3.86
N GLU A 82 -19.74 16.88 -3.45
CA GLU A 82 -20.07 16.17 -2.20
C GLU A 82 -19.59 14.70 -2.27
N ASP A 83 -19.90 13.99 -3.36
CA ASP A 83 -19.40 12.61 -3.56
C ASP A 83 -17.85 12.54 -3.50
N PHE A 84 -17.18 13.55 -4.09
CA PHE A 84 -15.72 13.63 -4.03
C PHE A 84 -15.23 13.92 -2.61
N GLN A 85 -15.87 14.83 -1.88
CA GLN A 85 -15.52 15.12 -0.49
C GLN A 85 -15.71 13.90 0.41
N ASP A 86 -16.82 13.18 0.28
CA ASP A 86 -17.03 11.91 1.00
C ASP A 86 -15.92 10.90 0.73
N SER A 87 -15.47 10.81 -0.54
CA SER A 87 -14.38 9.91 -0.92
C SER A 87 -13.05 10.38 -0.33
N TYR A 88 -12.79 11.68 -0.31
CA TYR A 88 -11.60 12.28 0.27
C TYR A 88 -11.54 12.02 1.79
N ASP A 89 -12.61 12.35 2.51
CA ASP A 89 -12.71 12.19 3.96
C ASP A 89 -12.57 10.71 4.37
N PHE A 90 -13.11 9.81 3.56
CA PHE A 90 -12.94 8.38 3.77
C PHE A 90 -11.48 7.95 3.62
N VAL A 91 -10.79 8.35 2.53
CA VAL A 91 -9.37 8.05 2.30
C VAL A 91 -8.52 8.63 3.44
N GLU A 92 -8.79 9.87 3.85
CA GLU A 92 -8.15 10.50 5.00
C GLU A 92 -8.35 9.68 6.29
N SER A 93 -9.57 9.22 6.57
CA SER A 93 -9.88 8.45 7.77
C SER A 93 -9.20 7.10 7.85
N ILE A 94 -8.94 6.46 6.71
CA ILE A 94 -8.27 5.15 6.65
C ILE A 94 -6.75 5.27 6.83
N HIS A 95 -6.13 6.39 6.50
CA HIS A 95 -4.66 6.56 6.52
C HIS A 95 -3.94 5.44 5.76
N PHE A 96 -4.11 5.42 4.45
CA PHE A 96 -3.35 4.51 3.58
C PHE A 96 -1.87 4.91 3.55
N TYR A 97 -0.97 3.93 3.47
CA TYR A 97 0.44 4.21 3.16
C TYR A 97 0.57 4.81 1.76
N GLU A 98 -0.11 4.21 0.79
CA GLU A 98 -0.08 4.69 -0.59
C GLU A 98 -1.45 4.57 -1.25
N THR A 99 -1.84 5.62 -1.97
CA THR A 99 -3.06 5.65 -2.77
C THR A 99 -2.71 5.95 -4.21
N HIS A 100 -2.94 5.00 -5.10
CA HIS A 100 -2.80 5.21 -6.54
C HIS A 100 -4.03 5.96 -7.07
N ILE A 101 -3.84 7.20 -7.50
CA ILE A 101 -4.92 8.07 -7.93
C ILE A 101 -5.04 8.05 -9.46
N PHE A 102 -6.20 7.67 -9.95
CA PHE A 102 -6.51 7.62 -11.37
C PHE A 102 -7.62 8.62 -11.71
N LYS A 103 -7.40 9.48 -12.71
CA LYS A 103 -8.49 10.24 -13.34
C LYS A 103 -9.32 9.29 -14.18
N TYR A 104 -10.65 9.30 -14.01
CA TYR A 104 -11.53 8.48 -14.83
C TYR A 104 -11.25 8.73 -16.34
N SER A 105 -10.96 7.66 -17.06
CA SER A 105 -10.76 7.67 -18.50
C SER A 105 -11.92 6.98 -19.21
N ARG A 106 -12.53 7.69 -20.15
CA ARG A 106 -13.67 7.19 -20.93
C ARG A 106 -13.23 6.10 -21.90
N ARG A 107 -13.64 4.85 -21.65
CA ARG A 107 -13.30 3.71 -22.52
C ARG A 107 -14.50 3.32 -23.36
N HIS A 108 -14.35 3.34 -24.69
CA HIS A 108 -15.39 2.96 -25.63
C HIS A 108 -16.00 1.58 -25.28
N GLY A 109 -17.32 1.45 -25.41
CA GLY A 109 -18.04 0.18 -25.15
C GLY A 109 -18.36 -0.10 -23.69
N THR A 110 -17.92 0.74 -22.73
CA THR A 110 -18.27 0.57 -21.31
C THR A 110 -19.56 1.31 -20.97
N LYS A 111 -20.30 0.79 -19.97
CA LYS A 111 -21.50 1.47 -19.43
C LYS A 111 -21.17 2.87 -18.93
N ALA A 112 -20.06 3.03 -18.23
CA ALA A 112 -19.61 4.32 -17.70
C ALA A 112 -19.33 5.34 -18.81
N ALA A 113 -18.85 4.92 -19.97
CA ALA A 113 -18.64 5.81 -21.12
C ALA A 113 -19.95 6.35 -21.73
N ALA A 114 -21.06 5.64 -21.54
CA ALA A 114 -22.39 6.03 -22.00
C ALA A 114 -23.19 6.83 -20.96
N MET A 115 -22.71 6.93 -19.73
CA MET A 115 -23.36 7.73 -18.68
C MET A 115 -23.31 9.22 -19.02
N SER A 116 -24.36 9.95 -18.66
CA SER A 116 -24.38 11.41 -18.62
C SER A 116 -23.47 11.94 -17.51
N GLY A 117 -23.33 13.26 -17.42
CA GLY A 117 -22.57 13.87 -16.30
C GLY A 117 -21.07 13.54 -16.32
N GLN A 118 -20.48 13.42 -17.51
CA GLN A 118 -19.03 13.30 -17.69
C GLN A 118 -18.33 14.56 -17.20
N LEU A 119 -17.36 14.43 -16.31
CA LEU A 119 -16.59 15.56 -15.81
C LEU A 119 -15.53 15.99 -16.84
N THR A 120 -15.23 17.29 -16.83
CA THR A 120 -14.14 17.86 -17.66
C THR A 120 -12.78 17.42 -17.11
N GLU A 121 -11.76 17.45 -17.97
CA GLU A 121 -10.39 17.14 -17.53
C GLU A 121 -9.88 18.11 -16.48
N ALA A 122 -10.29 19.37 -16.51
CA ALA A 122 -9.95 20.37 -15.49
C ALA A 122 -10.53 20.00 -14.12
N GLN A 123 -11.80 19.58 -14.04
CA GLN A 123 -12.41 19.13 -12.78
C GLN A 123 -11.70 17.87 -12.22
N LYS A 124 -11.39 16.90 -13.10
CA LYS A 124 -10.65 15.70 -12.70
C LYS A 124 -9.24 16.03 -12.21
N ALA A 125 -8.57 17.00 -12.85
CA ALA A 125 -7.22 17.42 -12.42
C ALA A 125 -7.26 17.99 -11.01
N VAL A 126 -8.16 18.94 -10.72
CA VAL A 126 -8.30 19.52 -9.37
C VAL A 126 -8.53 18.46 -8.30
N ARG A 127 -9.39 17.47 -8.57
CA ARG A 127 -9.65 16.36 -7.64
C ARG A 127 -8.44 15.44 -7.47
N SER A 128 -7.77 15.13 -8.58
CA SER A 128 -6.54 14.34 -8.57
C SER A 128 -5.44 15.02 -7.74
N ASP A 129 -5.24 16.33 -7.92
CA ASP A 129 -4.21 17.07 -7.20
C ASP A 129 -4.48 17.10 -5.68
N LYS A 130 -5.74 17.25 -5.26
CA LYS A 130 -6.13 17.17 -3.84
C LYS A 130 -5.81 15.79 -3.25
N MET A 131 -6.19 14.70 -3.95
CA MET A 131 -5.91 13.34 -3.50
C MET A 131 -4.42 13.01 -3.49
N LEU A 132 -3.65 13.50 -4.46
CA LEU A 132 -2.19 13.33 -4.50
C LEU A 132 -1.51 14.02 -3.31
N ALA A 133 -1.97 15.23 -2.95
CA ALA A 133 -1.45 15.93 -1.77
C ALA A 133 -1.74 15.15 -0.47
N LEU A 134 -2.94 14.56 -0.34
CA LEU A 134 -3.30 13.71 0.80
C LEU A 134 -2.44 12.44 0.83
N ASN A 135 -2.25 11.80 -0.33
CA ASN A 135 -1.38 10.63 -0.44
C ASN A 135 0.05 10.93 0.02
N GLU A 136 0.61 12.03 -0.42
CA GLU A 136 1.97 12.47 -0.05
C GLU A 136 2.10 12.67 1.47
N GLN A 137 1.09 13.30 2.08
CA GLN A 137 1.04 13.46 3.53
C GLN A 137 1.01 12.10 4.25
N HIS A 138 0.11 11.21 3.85
CA HIS A 138 -0.05 9.89 4.48
C HIS A 138 1.19 9.01 4.30
N ALA A 139 1.82 9.04 3.12
CA ALA A 139 3.06 8.30 2.88
C ALA A 139 4.16 8.74 3.85
N LYS A 140 4.38 10.03 4.00
CA LYS A 140 5.36 10.60 4.95
C LYS A 140 5.03 10.26 6.40
N GLU A 141 3.76 10.31 6.79
CA GLU A 141 3.32 9.97 8.14
C GLU A 141 3.58 8.50 8.45
N TYR A 142 3.26 7.60 7.50
CA TYR A 142 3.51 6.17 7.64
C TYR A 142 5.01 5.87 7.74
N GLU A 143 5.82 6.37 6.81
CA GLU A 143 7.28 6.20 6.82
C GLU A 143 7.90 6.73 8.11
N LYS A 144 7.47 7.92 8.58
CA LYS A 144 7.90 8.49 9.85
C LYS A 144 7.55 7.61 11.05
N SER A 145 6.40 6.93 11.01
CA SER A 145 5.98 6.02 12.07
C SER A 145 6.87 4.79 12.20
N MET A 146 7.66 4.48 11.16
CA MET A 146 8.59 3.36 11.13
C MET A 146 9.99 3.71 11.64
N LEU A 147 10.29 4.98 11.89
CA LEU A 147 11.57 5.38 12.49
C LEU A 147 11.74 4.75 13.87
N GLY A 148 12.93 4.22 14.12
CA GLY A 148 13.27 3.46 15.32
C GLY A 148 12.82 2.00 15.33
N SER A 149 12.06 1.56 14.32
CA SER A 149 11.61 0.16 14.18
C SER A 149 12.70 -0.70 13.52
N GLU A 150 12.64 -2.00 13.79
CA GLU A 150 13.44 -2.99 13.06
C GLU A 150 12.71 -3.39 11.77
N LEU A 151 13.39 -3.22 10.64
CA LEU A 151 12.89 -3.54 9.31
C LEU A 151 13.71 -4.68 8.71
N LYS A 152 13.05 -5.67 8.11
CA LYS A 152 13.70 -6.67 7.26
C LYS A 152 13.68 -6.17 5.83
N VAL A 153 14.85 -5.93 5.27
CA VAL A 153 15.03 -5.30 3.95
C VAL A 153 15.69 -6.28 3.00
N LEU A 154 15.09 -6.50 1.85
CA LEU A 154 15.71 -7.17 0.72
C LEU A 154 16.53 -6.13 -0.04
N LEU A 155 17.84 -6.35 -0.17
CA LEU A 155 18.71 -5.47 -0.96
C LEU A 155 18.53 -5.77 -2.44
N GLU A 156 18.16 -4.77 -3.23
CA GLU A 156 17.77 -4.95 -4.64
C GLU A 156 18.79 -4.36 -5.62
N GLU A 157 19.38 -3.25 -5.27
CA GLU A 157 20.31 -2.55 -6.17
C GLU A 157 21.45 -1.84 -5.40
N GLU A 158 22.55 -1.64 -6.10
CA GLU A 158 23.65 -0.81 -5.65
C GLU A 158 23.56 0.55 -6.33
N VAL A 159 23.66 1.64 -5.55
CA VAL A 159 23.54 3.01 -6.04
C VAL A 159 24.60 3.91 -5.41
N GLU A 160 24.92 5.00 -6.11
CA GLU A 160 25.74 6.07 -5.56
C GLU A 160 24.86 7.28 -5.22
N ILE A 161 24.87 7.72 -3.96
CA ILE A 161 24.16 8.89 -3.48
C ILE A 161 25.17 9.83 -2.82
N ASN A 162 25.27 11.04 -3.31
CA ASN A 162 26.20 12.06 -2.81
C ASN A 162 27.69 11.61 -2.72
N GLY A 163 28.12 10.74 -3.65
CA GLY A 163 29.50 10.22 -3.69
C GLY A 163 29.76 9.07 -2.72
N GLU A 164 28.77 8.59 -2.01
CA GLU A 164 28.82 7.37 -1.17
C GLU A 164 28.09 6.22 -1.84
N GLN A 165 28.60 4.99 -1.62
CA GLN A 165 28.00 3.76 -2.15
C GLN A 165 26.97 3.21 -1.16
N TRP A 166 25.78 2.91 -1.67
CA TRP A 166 24.64 2.41 -0.90
C TRP A 166 24.05 1.18 -1.56
N TYR A 167 23.45 0.31 -0.76
CA TYR A 167 22.46 -0.63 -1.23
C TYR A 167 21.07 -0.08 -0.94
N ILE A 168 20.18 -0.15 -1.92
CA ILE A 168 18.76 0.18 -1.76
C ILE A 168 17.92 -1.09 -1.93
N GLY A 169 16.86 -1.17 -1.17
CA GLY A 169 15.89 -2.23 -1.26
C GLY A 169 14.58 -1.87 -0.57
N HIS A 170 13.68 -2.84 -0.45
CA HIS A 170 12.39 -2.64 0.20
C HIS A 170 12.26 -3.51 1.45
N SER A 171 11.65 -2.95 2.48
CA SER A 171 11.26 -3.70 3.67
C SER A 171 10.06 -4.62 3.40
N MET A 172 9.71 -5.45 4.37
CA MET A 172 8.50 -6.29 4.27
C MET A 172 7.22 -5.45 4.17
N GLU A 173 7.23 -4.21 4.68
CA GLU A 173 6.16 -3.21 4.56
C GLU A 173 6.22 -2.44 3.23
N TYR A 174 7.18 -2.78 2.37
CA TYR A 174 7.45 -2.12 1.09
C TYR A 174 7.98 -0.69 1.20
N ILE A 175 8.67 -0.38 2.29
CA ILE A 175 9.33 0.91 2.48
C ILE A 175 10.71 0.86 1.85
N LYS A 176 10.99 1.85 1.01
CA LYS A 176 12.32 2.01 0.40
C LYS A 176 13.35 2.35 1.47
N THR A 177 14.38 1.54 1.58
CA THR A 177 15.40 1.66 2.62
C THR A 177 16.79 1.54 2.03
N ALA A 178 17.68 2.46 2.40
CA ALA A 178 19.06 2.51 2.01
C ALA A 178 19.97 2.12 3.17
N VAL A 179 21.02 1.36 2.90
CA VAL A 179 22.08 1.05 3.87
C VAL A 179 23.44 1.31 3.24
N LYS A 180 24.42 1.78 4.00
CA LYS A 180 25.77 2.00 3.48
C LYS A 180 26.35 0.67 3.03
N LYS A 181 26.99 0.69 1.86
CA LYS A 181 27.65 -0.51 1.30
C LYS A 181 28.77 -0.98 2.22
N GLN A 182 28.79 -2.28 2.50
CA GLN A 182 29.84 -2.99 3.23
C GLN A 182 30.10 -4.33 2.55
N ASP A 183 31.27 -4.94 2.80
CA ASP A 183 31.70 -6.18 2.14
C ASP A 183 31.01 -7.45 2.64
N ASN A 184 30.26 -7.36 3.74
CA ASN A 184 29.64 -8.50 4.41
C ASN A 184 28.21 -8.81 3.95
N TYR A 185 27.63 -8.03 3.04
CA TYR A 185 26.34 -8.27 2.41
C TYR A 185 26.31 -7.72 0.98
N SER A 186 25.38 -8.19 0.18
CA SER A 186 25.27 -7.90 -1.25
C SER A 186 23.80 -7.81 -1.72
N VAL A 187 23.60 -7.45 -2.98
CA VAL A 187 22.28 -7.52 -3.64
C VAL A 187 21.71 -8.94 -3.53
N ASN A 188 20.42 -9.03 -3.28
CA ASN A 188 19.61 -10.22 -2.95
C ASN A 188 19.77 -10.76 -1.52
N ASP A 189 20.59 -10.16 -0.67
CA ASP A 189 20.57 -10.49 0.75
C ASP A 189 19.38 -9.84 1.46
N ILE A 190 18.88 -10.52 2.49
CA ILE A 190 17.91 -9.94 3.43
C ILE A 190 18.66 -9.57 4.71
N ILE A 191 18.58 -8.31 5.08
CA ILE A 191 19.19 -7.78 6.29
C ILE A 191 18.13 -7.24 7.24
N THR A 192 18.41 -7.21 8.53
CA THR A 192 17.62 -6.48 9.50
C THR A 192 18.31 -5.16 9.80
N VAL A 193 17.58 -4.07 9.67
CA VAL A 193 18.05 -2.72 9.95
C VAL A 193 17.16 -2.04 10.98
N LYS A 194 17.75 -1.17 11.79
CA LYS A 194 16.99 -0.23 12.61
C LYS A 194 16.85 1.06 11.82
N ALA A 195 15.62 1.44 11.46
CA ALA A 195 15.36 2.68 10.73
C ALA A 195 15.72 3.89 11.59
N GLU A 196 16.53 4.82 11.06
CA GLU A 196 17.06 5.96 11.84
C GLU A 196 16.54 7.30 11.34
N GLU A 197 16.70 7.57 10.04
CA GLU A 197 16.37 8.88 9.46
C GLU A 197 15.99 8.76 7.98
N PHE A 198 15.57 9.85 7.39
CA PHE A 198 15.38 9.96 5.94
C PHE A 198 16.70 10.33 5.26
N LEU A 199 17.12 9.52 4.28
CA LEU A 199 18.24 9.85 3.40
C LEU A 199 17.81 10.83 2.32
N GLU A 200 16.68 10.55 1.71
CA GLU A 200 16.00 11.34 0.68
C GLU A 200 14.49 11.24 0.90
N GLU A 201 13.70 11.97 0.10
CA GLU A 201 12.26 11.84 0.11
C GLU A 201 11.84 10.38 -0.14
N HIS A 202 11.02 9.82 0.73
CA HIS A 202 10.55 8.41 0.68
C HIS A 202 11.64 7.34 0.77
N THR A 203 12.82 7.66 1.28
CA THR A 203 13.89 6.68 1.47
C THR A 203 14.45 6.78 2.88
N LEU A 204 14.24 5.74 3.68
CA LEU A 204 14.82 5.65 5.03
C LEU A 204 16.26 5.16 4.97
N THR A 205 17.08 5.55 5.94
CA THR A 205 18.33 4.87 6.26
C THR A 205 18.20 4.11 7.56
N GLY A 206 19.13 3.18 7.80
CA GLY A 206 19.19 2.50 9.07
C GLY A 206 20.51 1.81 9.33
N GLU A 207 20.74 1.56 10.60
CA GLU A 207 21.87 0.75 11.06
C GLU A 207 21.60 -0.74 10.84
N VAL A 208 22.53 -1.45 10.23
CA VAL A 208 22.43 -2.90 10.01
C VAL A 208 22.63 -3.65 11.34
N LEU A 209 21.61 -4.35 11.80
CA LEU A 209 21.63 -5.13 13.04
C LEU A 209 22.08 -6.58 12.82
N SER A 210 21.60 -7.20 11.73
CA SER A 210 21.93 -8.59 11.40
C SER A 210 21.72 -8.89 9.92
N LEU A 211 22.45 -9.92 9.44
CA LEU A 211 22.30 -10.51 8.12
C LEU A 211 21.52 -11.81 8.23
N ILE A 212 20.47 -11.96 7.42
CA ILE A 212 19.70 -13.19 7.32
C ILE A 212 20.18 -13.94 6.08
N HIS A 213 21.04 -14.95 6.26
CA HIS A 213 21.41 -15.82 5.15
C HIS A 213 20.22 -16.70 4.77
N ILE A 214 19.69 -16.50 3.56
CA ILE A 214 18.76 -17.44 2.95
C ILE A 214 19.60 -18.61 2.46
N SER A 215 19.72 -19.68 3.26
CA SER A 215 20.17 -20.95 2.71
C SER A 215 19.13 -21.40 1.70
N GLU A 216 19.49 -21.45 0.40
CA GLU A 216 18.65 -22.13 -0.59
C GLU A 216 18.40 -23.55 -0.09
N PRO A 217 17.16 -24.06 -0.15
CA PRO A 217 16.91 -25.47 0.08
C PRO A 217 17.69 -26.20 -1.00
N THR A 218 18.75 -26.90 -0.61
CA THR A 218 19.55 -27.73 -1.49
C THR A 218 18.64 -28.65 -2.27
N ARG A 219 18.67 -28.57 -3.59
CA ARG A 219 17.88 -29.33 -4.59
C ARG A 219 18.22 -30.82 -4.57
N GLN A 220 18.64 -31.37 -3.42
CA GLN A 220 19.25 -32.71 -3.29
C GLN A 220 18.40 -33.75 -2.57
N GLU A 221 17.16 -33.45 -2.18
CA GLU A 221 16.26 -34.46 -1.54
C GLU A 221 15.05 -34.87 -2.36
N ALA A 222 15.07 -34.72 -3.67
CA ALA A 222 13.97 -35.14 -4.54
C ALA A 222 14.33 -36.35 -5.46
N ILE A 223 15.36 -37.15 -5.11
CA ILE A 223 15.65 -38.41 -5.79
C ILE A 223 16.01 -39.45 -4.73
N SER A 224 15.01 -40.08 -4.12
CA SER A 224 15.07 -41.38 -3.50
C SER A 224 13.71 -42.02 -3.55
#